data_62eaf8c25134f4d5be149d7580d0919b
#
_entry.id   62eaf8c25134f4d5be149d7580d0919b
#
_cell.length_a   1.000
_cell.length_b   1.000
_cell.length_c   1.000
_cell.angle_alpha   90.00
_cell.angle_beta   90.00
_cell.angle_gamma   90.00
#
_symmetry.space_group_name_H-M   'P 1'
#
loop_
_entity.id
_entity.type
_entity.pdbx_description
1 polymer ?
#
loop_
_entity_poly.entity_id
_entity_poly.type
_entity_poly.pdbx_seq_one_letter_code
_entity_poly.pdbx_strand_id
1 'polypeptide(L)'
;MAQATRRLIIKSAATTVGALSVAPHLLAQSAPVRIGYSMSRTGPWTGGAQTSQEPNYLLWAEQQNAAGGLDVKGQRRRIELISSDDRSDVETVVRTYEKLMGSDKVDLVLPPWGSNANFAVAPLANRFQYPFLAPTALSRKLAEMKLPYFFLLLQQPKPMCEALVDMLKASGAKTLACIYVDDLFGLENYAALKVALQGSGITMVEDKSYPGGVKDLSPVLRSMKDKNPDAFVGFTYPPDTILASRQAKEVGFNPKFFYASVGTAFPLYKNVITAAGAEGVLGMGSWNSKTSPGAKAYFDAHVASQKKEPDRWASGAAWAGLEILTNAVKSVGLDRKAIRDHVAGNTHKTIIGDIKFAGSENVGTPGTVGQWQNGEFEVVWPKARATAALNPNKPAWK
;
A
#
# COMPACT_ATOMS: atom_id res chain seq x y z
N MET A 1 103.25 -31.13 14.39
CA MET A 1 101.95 -31.70 14.61
C MET A 1 100.89 -30.65 14.22
N ALA A 2 100.38 -30.68 13.00
CA ALA A 2 99.30 -29.82 12.59
C ALA A 2 98.48 -30.56 11.51
N GLN A 3 97.26 -30.92 11.86
CA GLN A 3 96.31 -31.56 10.95
C GLN A 3 95.58 -30.52 10.12
N ALA A 4 95.65 -30.70 8.82
CA ALA A 4 94.92 -29.89 7.83
C ALA A 4 93.46 -30.42 7.71
N THR A 5 92.53 -29.58 7.90
CA THR A 5 91.09 -29.92 7.68
C THR A 5 90.66 -29.35 6.31
N ARG A 6 90.32 -30.22 5.37
CA ARG A 6 89.70 -29.88 4.06
C ARG A 6 88.32 -29.36 4.19
N ARG A 7 88.04 -28.14 3.68
CA ARG A 7 86.67 -27.60 3.53
C ARG A 7 86.09 -28.10 2.22
N LEU A 8 84.95 -28.79 2.34
CA LEU A 8 84.11 -29.17 1.21
C LEU A 8 83.16 -28.04 0.88
N ILE A 9 83.21 -27.53 -0.34
CA ILE A 9 82.31 -26.49 -0.81
C ILE A 9 81.07 -27.20 -1.48
N ILE A 10 79.93 -27.17 -0.82
CA ILE A 10 78.72 -27.62 -1.44
C ILE A 10 78.02 -26.40 -2.09
N LYS A 11 77.94 -26.44 -3.41
CA LYS A 11 77.11 -25.46 -4.17
C LYS A 11 75.63 -25.85 -4.06
N SER A 12 74.85 -25.11 -3.26
CA SER A 12 73.43 -25.23 -3.19
C SER A 12 72.83 -24.38 -4.33
N ALA A 13 72.15 -25.04 -5.28
CA ALA A 13 71.34 -24.39 -6.28
C ALA A 13 70.02 -23.97 -5.59
N ALA A 14 69.79 -22.68 -5.43
CA ALA A 14 68.51 -22.13 -4.93
C ALA A 14 67.51 -22.12 -6.09
N THR A 15 66.56 -23.06 -6.05
CA THR A 15 65.37 -23.04 -6.92
C THR A 15 64.37 -22.04 -6.34
N THR A 16 64.25 -20.89 -7.00
CA THR A 16 63.25 -19.87 -6.62
C THR A 16 61.89 -20.32 -7.11
N VAL A 17 61.09 -20.94 -6.23
CA VAL A 17 59.65 -21.16 -6.47
C VAL A 17 58.95 -19.82 -6.33
N GLY A 18 58.56 -19.22 -7.45
CA GLY A 18 57.71 -18.03 -7.48
C GLY A 18 56.31 -18.36 -6.92
N ALA A 19 56.05 -18.01 -5.68
CA ALA A 19 54.72 -18.00 -5.13
C ALA A 19 53.90 -16.91 -5.83
N LEU A 20 53.10 -17.30 -6.82
CA LEU A 20 52.00 -16.48 -7.32
C LEU A 20 51.02 -16.28 -6.16
N SER A 21 51.15 -15.17 -5.43
CA SER A 21 50.12 -14.69 -4.48
C SER A 21 48.91 -14.30 -5.33
N VAL A 22 47.93 -15.21 -5.40
CA VAL A 22 46.59 -14.88 -5.84
C VAL A 22 46.04 -13.99 -4.72
N ALA A 23 46.18 -12.67 -4.89
CA ALA A 23 45.46 -11.72 -4.06
C ALA A 23 43.97 -12.03 -4.25
N PRO A 24 43.20 -12.29 -3.16
CA PRO A 24 41.77 -12.38 -3.30
C PRO A 24 41.30 -11.02 -3.85
N HIS A 25 40.79 -11.02 -5.08
CA HIS A 25 40.04 -9.88 -5.55
C HIS A 25 38.89 -9.69 -4.55
N LEU A 26 39.06 -8.81 -3.58
CA LEU A 26 37.96 -8.17 -2.90
C LEU A 26 37.13 -7.52 -4.00
N LEU A 27 36.12 -8.25 -4.47
CA LEU A 27 35.05 -7.67 -5.29
C LEU A 27 34.60 -6.47 -4.51
N ALA A 28 34.99 -5.27 -4.92
CA ALA A 28 34.55 -4.04 -4.32
C ALA A 28 33.03 -4.09 -4.32
N GLN A 29 32.46 -4.29 -3.13
CA GLN A 29 31.02 -4.38 -2.97
C GLN A 29 30.46 -3.05 -3.46
N SER A 30 29.71 -3.08 -4.56
CA SER A 30 29.15 -1.84 -5.14
C SER A 30 28.33 -1.13 -4.07
N ALA A 31 28.42 0.21 -4.03
CA ALA A 31 27.70 1.03 -3.05
C ALA A 31 26.22 0.64 -2.99
N PRO A 32 25.61 0.57 -1.81
CA PRO A 32 24.22 0.18 -1.66
C PRO A 32 23.30 1.13 -2.43
N VAL A 33 22.11 0.65 -2.79
CA VAL A 33 21.02 1.51 -3.26
C VAL A 33 20.34 2.10 -2.03
N ARG A 34 20.50 3.40 -1.83
CA ARG A 34 19.92 4.14 -0.70
C ARG A 34 18.48 4.54 -1.03
N ILE A 35 17.53 4.06 -0.24
CA ILE A 35 16.11 4.28 -0.48
C ILE A 35 15.49 4.95 0.75
N GLY A 36 14.96 6.17 0.56
CA GLY A 36 14.42 6.99 1.64
C GLY A 36 12.89 6.95 1.72
N TYR A 37 12.34 6.97 2.95
CA TYR A 37 10.91 7.17 3.17
C TYR A 37 10.61 7.71 4.57
N SER A 38 9.42 8.30 4.75
CA SER A 38 8.82 8.46 6.07
C SER A 38 7.64 7.52 6.25
N MET A 39 7.32 7.21 7.49
CA MET A 39 6.19 6.36 7.82
C MET A 39 5.59 6.73 9.18
N SER A 40 4.26 6.78 9.26
CA SER A 40 3.54 7.08 10.49
C SER A 40 3.61 5.89 11.46
N ARG A 41 4.66 5.86 12.29
CA ARG A 41 4.83 4.85 13.34
C ARG A 41 4.14 5.24 14.64
N THR A 42 3.85 6.53 14.80
CA THR A 42 3.04 7.10 15.88
C THR A 42 1.95 8.02 15.32
N GLY A 43 0.95 8.36 16.15
CA GLY A 43 -0.16 9.23 15.75
C GLY A 43 -1.33 8.49 15.09
N PRO A 44 -2.35 9.23 14.59
CA PRO A 44 -3.62 8.66 14.12
C PRO A 44 -3.52 7.77 12.87
N TRP A 45 -2.48 7.91 12.06
CA TRP A 45 -2.32 7.13 10.83
C TRP A 45 -1.55 5.81 11.01
N THR A 46 -1.05 5.55 12.22
CA THR A 46 -0.22 4.37 12.54
C THR A 46 -0.88 3.07 12.14
N GLY A 47 -2.18 2.91 12.45
CA GLY A 47 -2.91 1.67 12.13
C GLY A 47 -2.91 1.32 10.64
N GLY A 48 -3.04 2.33 9.78
CA GLY A 48 -2.95 2.17 8.32
C GLY A 48 -1.52 1.92 7.87
N ALA A 49 -0.61 2.79 8.26
CA ALA A 49 0.79 2.77 7.83
C ALA A 49 1.50 1.45 8.19
N GLN A 50 1.32 0.98 9.43
CA GLN A 50 1.94 -0.23 9.96
C GLN A 50 1.25 -1.54 9.56
N THR A 51 0.10 -1.46 8.89
CA THR A 51 -0.59 -2.63 8.38
C THR A 51 -0.45 -2.75 6.86
N SER A 52 -0.66 -1.66 6.14
CA SER A 52 -0.79 -1.71 4.68
C SER A 52 0.47 -1.34 3.89
N GLN A 53 1.45 -0.68 4.49
CA GLN A 53 2.54 -0.11 3.70
C GLN A 53 3.94 -0.47 4.20
N GLU A 54 4.35 -0.09 5.40
CA GLU A 54 5.71 -0.32 5.89
C GLU A 54 6.13 -1.79 5.92
N PRO A 55 5.29 -2.76 6.35
CA PRO A 55 5.65 -4.17 6.31
C PRO A 55 6.05 -4.66 4.91
N ASN A 56 5.45 -4.08 3.87
CA ASN A 56 5.78 -4.40 2.48
C ASN A 56 7.15 -3.85 2.07
N TYR A 57 7.50 -2.64 2.50
CA TYR A 57 8.82 -2.05 2.25
C TYR A 57 9.93 -2.89 2.87
N LEU A 58 9.71 -3.33 4.13
CA LEU A 58 10.65 -4.15 4.87
C LEU A 58 10.81 -5.54 4.24
N LEU A 59 9.69 -6.22 3.94
CA LEU A 59 9.69 -7.54 3.30
C LEU A 59 10.38 -7.51 1.93
N TRP A 60 10.07 -6.50 1.12
CA TRP A 60 10.70 -6.34 -0.19
C TRP A 60 12.21 -6.15 -0.11
N ALA A 61 12.68 -5.27 0.77
CA ALA A 61 14.10 -5.03 0.95
C ALA A 61 14.82 -6.27 1.49
N GLU A 62 14.19 -7.00 2.42
CA GLU A 62 14.67 -8.29 2.94
C GLU A 62 14.85 -9.30 1.81
N GLN A 63 13.81 -9.51 0.98
CA GLN A 63 13.85 -10.47 -0.13
C GLN A 63 14.88 -10.07 -1.20
N GLN A 64 14.93 -8.79 -1.59
CA GLN A 64 15.95 -8.33 -2.55
C GLN A 64 17.36 -8.56 -2.01
N ASN A 65 17.60 -8.22 -0.76
CA ASN A 65 18.90 -8.39 -0.13
C ASN A 65 19.30 -9.87 0.05
N ALA A 66 18.35 -10.73 0.36
CA ALA A 66 18.56 -12.18 0.42
C ALA A 66 18.90 -12.77 -0.95
N ALA A 67 18.38 -12.18 -2.03
CA ALA A 67 18.70 -12.55 -3.42
C ALA A 67 20.00 -11.90 -3.94
N GLY A 68 20.81 -11.29 -3.06
CA GLY A 68 22.09 -10.64 -3.39
C GLY A 68 22.00 -9.15 -3.67
N GLY A 69 20.82 -8.52 -3.53
CA GLY A 69 20.55 -7.11 -3.75
C GLY A 69 19.59 -6.84 -4.91
N LEU A 70 19.20 -5.58 -5.04
CA LEU A 70 18.41 -5.09 -6.17
C LEU A 70 19.20 -5.18 -7.47
N ASP A 71 18.61 -5.71 -8.52
CA ASP A 71 19.24 -5.81 -9.84
C ASP A 71 19.18 -4.43 -10.53
N VAL A 72 20.34 -3.75 -10.59
CA VAL A 72 20.51 -2.47 -11.26
C VAL A 72 21.20 -2.71 -12.62
N LYS A 73 20.41 -2.98 -13.66
CA LYS A 73 20.91 -3.30 -15.01
C LYS A 73 21.97 -4.42 -15.03
N GLY A 74 21.66 -5.53 -14.34
CA GLY A 74 22.54 -6.69 -14.23
C GLY A 74 23.56 -6.64 -13.09
N GLN A 75 23.69 -5.51 -12.39
CA GLN A 75 24.54 -5.38 -11.21
C GLN A 75 23.70 -5.48 -9.93
N ARG A 76 23.96 -6.48 -9.10
CA ARG A 76 23.30 -6.63 -7.80
C ARG A 76 23.90 -5.67 -6.78
N ARG A 77 23.03 -4.82 -6.17
CA ARG A 77 23.40 -3.86 -5.14
C ARG A 77 22.47 -4.00 -3.95
N ARG A 78 23.02 -4.09 -2.74
CA ARG A 78 22.20 -4.17 -1.52
C ARG A 78 21.34 -2.94 -1.37
N ILE A 79 20.11 -3.13 -0.86
CA ILE A 79 19.23 -2.04 -0.47
C ILE A 79 19.58 -1.60 0.95
N GLU A 80 19.71 -0.29 1.15
CA GLU A 80 19.76 0.40 2.43
C GLU A 80 18.51 1.26 2.57
N LEU A 81 17.62 0.91 3.52
CA LEU A 81 16.43 1.68 3.82
C LEU A 81 16.75 2.78 4.84
N ILE A 82 16.42 4.04 4.51
CA ILE A 82 16.59 5.22 5.35
C ILE A 82 15.19 5.74 5.69
N SER A 83 14.76 5.56 6.93
CA SER A 83 13.39 5.89 7.31
C SER A 83 13.30 6.70 8.61
N SER A 84 12.21 7.45 8.75
CA SER A 84 11.88 8.16 9.98
C SER A 84 10.38 8.06 10.29
N ASP A 85 10.04 8.23 11.57
CA ASP A 85 8.66 8.40 12.01
C ASP A 85 8.20 9.82 11.71
N ASP A 86 7.13 9.97 10.90
CA ASP A 86 6.53 11.27 10.61
C ASP A 86 5.47 11.69 11.64
N ARG A 87 5.17 10.84 12.59
CA ARG A 87 4.21 11.07 13.67
C ARG A 87 2.81 11.44 13.20
N SER A 88 2.45 11.02 11.98
CA SER A 88 1.19 11.39 11.31
C SER A 88 1.04 12.91 11.12
N ASP A 89 2.17 13.63 10.99
CA ASP A 89 2.23 15.07 10.85
C ASP A 89 2.75 15.47 9.46
N VAL A 90 1.94 16.21 8.72
CA VAL A 90 2.22 16.59 7.32
C VAL A 90 3.48 17.43 7.19
N GLU A 91 3.74 18.35 8.13
CA GLU A 91 4.94 19.19 8.07
C GLU A 91 6.20 18.37 8.29
N THR A 92 6.14 17.38 9.20
CA THR A 92 7.25 16.44 9.43
C THR A 92 7.49 15.58 8.20
N VAL A 93 6.43 15.12 7.51
CA VAL A 93 6.53 14.42 6.22
C VAL A 93 7.28 15.31 5.22
N VAL A 94 6.85 16.53 5.00
CA VAL A 94 7.47 17.47 4.04
C VAL A 94 8.95 17.67 4.34
N ARG A 95 9.30 18.01 5.58
CA ARG A 95 10.71 18.20 6.00
C ARG A 95 11.56 16.96 5.77
N THR A 96 11.01 15.78 6.04
CA THR A 96 11.71 14.51 5.82
C THR A 96 12.02 14.30 4.34
N TYR A 97 11.05 14.48 3.46
CA TYR A 97 11.28 14.28 2.02
C TYR A 97 12.15 15.38 1.40
N GLU A 98 12.07 16.63 1.87
CA GLU A 98 13.03 17.67 1.46
C GLU A 98 14.46 17.28 1.82
N LYS A 99 14.68 16.72 3.02
CA LYS A 99 16.00 16.24 3.44
C LYS A 99 16.45 15.06 2.58
N LEU A 100 15.61 14.02 2.43
CA LEU A 100 15.95 12.80 1.67
C LEU A 100 16.30 13.11 0.21
N MET A 101 15.52 13.95 -0.45
CA MET A 101 15.67 14.27 -1.88
C MET A 101 16.73 15.38 -2.13
N GLY A 102 16.78 16.39 -1.27
CA GLY A 102 17.61 17.59 -1.47
C GLY A 102 19.01 17.48 -0.88
N SER A 103 19.12 17.09 0.40
CA SER A 103 20.36 17.05 1.16
C SER A 103 21.02 15.68 1.10
N ASP A 104 20.29 14.62 1.48
CA ASP A 104 20.82 13.27 1.54
C ASP A 104 21.00 12.65 0.15
N LYS A 105 20.21 13.15 -0.83
CA LYS A 105 20.23 12.73 -2.24
C LYS A 105 20.22 11.20 -2.37
N VAL A 106 19.25 10.57 -1.71
CA VAL A 106 19.04 9.12 -1.81
C VAL A 106 18.81 8.71 -3.27
N ASP A 107 19.08 7.45 -3.62
CA ASP A 107 18.89 6.98 -5.00
C ASP A 107 17.41 6.95 -5.38
N LEU A 108 16.56 6.43 -4.50
CA LEU A 108 15.12 6.29 -4.68
C LEU A 108 14.36 6.73 -3.42
N VAL A 109 13.08 7.01 -3.57
CA VAL A 109 12.17 7.26 -2.44
C VAL A 109 10.94 6.37 -2.55
N LEU A 110 10.42 5.97 -1.38
CA LEU A 110 9.13 5.31 -1.27
C LEU A 110 8.13 6.27 -0.61
N PRO A 111 6.84 6.25 -1.02
CA PRO A 111 5.83 7.19 -0.53
C PRO A 111 5.51 7.08 0.96
N PRO A 112 5.02 8.17 1.60
CA PRO A 112 4.40 8.12 2.92
C PRO A 112 3.00 7.53 2.84
N TRP A 113 2.37 7.28 3.98
CA TRP A 113 1.00 6.76 4.05
C TRP A 113 -0.05 7.88 3.98
N GLY A 114 -1.12 7.64 3.20
CA GLY A 114 -2.34 8.44 3.20
C GLY A 114 -2.37 9.63 2.23
N SER A 115 -3.58 10.10 1.89
CA SER A 115 -3.80 11.13 0.87
C SER A 115 -3.20 12.47 1.23
N ASN A 116 -3.32 12.92 2.50
CA ASN A 116 -2.82 14.21 2.96
C ASN A 116 -1.28 14.30 2.84
N ALA A 117 -0.57 13.27 3.30
CA ALA A 117 0.88 13.20 3.23
C ALA A 117 1.38 13.14 1.78
N ASN A 118 0.76 12.31 0.94
CA ASN A 118 1.11 12.23 -0.48
C ASN A 118 0.82 13.54 -1.22
N PHE A 119 -0.27 14.24 -0.90
CA PHE A 119 -0.60 15.54 -1.50
C PHE A 119 0.48 16.60 -1.21
N ALA A 120 0.98 16.62 0.02
CA ALA A 120 2.02 17.57 0.41
C ALA A 120 3.40 17.26 -0.22
N VAL A 121 3.72 15.98 -0.46
CA VAL A 121 5.04 15.55 -0.98
C VAL A 121 5.08 15.43 -2.50
N ALA A 122 3.96 15.21 -3.18
CA ALA A 122 3.92 15.04 -4.63
C ALA A 122 4.62 16.17 -5.41
N PRO A 123 4.46 17.47 -5.07
CA PRO A 123 5.21 18.56 -5.71
C PRO A 123 6.73 18.46 -5.50
N LEU A 124 7.17 18.00 -4.33
CA LEU A 124 8.60 17.82 -4.03
C LEU A 124 9.17 16.68 -4.88
N ALA A 125 8.50 15.55 -4.95
CA ALA A 125 8.91 14.43 -5.78
C ALA A 125 9.06 14.86 -7.24
N ASN A 126 8.14 15.67 -7.75
CA ASN A 126 8.22 16.21 -9.09
C ASN A 126 9.37 17.22 -9.26
N ARG A 127 9.56 18.16 -8.31
CA ARG A 127 10.65 19.14 -8.33
C ARG A 127 12.03 18.50 -8.33
N PHE A 128 12.21 17.46 -7.51
CA PHE A 128 13.48 16.73 -7.40
C PHE A 128 13.57 15.55 -8.39
N GLN A 129 12.56 15.34 -9.23
CA GLN A 129 12.48 14.30 -10.25
C GLN A 129 12.64 12.87 -9.70
N TYR A 130 12.01 12.57 -8.56
CA TYR A 130 11.93 11.21 -8.03
C TYR A 130 10.64 10.53 -8.48
N PRO A 131 10.70 9.38 -9.18
CA PRO A 131 9.52 8.56 -9.43
C PRO A 131 8.87 8.15 -8.11
N PHE A 132 7.57 8.39 -7.98
CA PHE A 132 6.85 8.32 -6.73
C PHE A 132 5.56 7.50 -6.93
N LEU A 133 5.61 6.21 -6.56
CA LEU A 133 4.54 5.24 -6.78
C LEU A 133 3.69 5.12 -5.51
N ALA A 134 2.65 5.94 -5.39
CA ALA A 134 1.85 6.10 -4.18
C ALA A 134 0.78 5.01 -4.01
N PRO A 135 0.94 4.06 -3.05
CA PRO A 135 0.02 2.93 -2.90
C PRO A 135 -1.16 3.20 -1.97
N THR A 136 -1.22 4.34 -1.30
CA THR A 136 -2.24 4.64 -0.29
C THR A 136 -2.86 6.03 -0.45
N ALA A 137 -2.76 6.62 -1.64
CA ALA A 137 -3.33 7.92 -1.94
C ALA A 137 -4.63 7.79 -2.76
N LEU A 138 -5.70 8.36 -2.24
CA LEU A 138 -7.05 8.35 -2.81
C LEU A 138 -7.57 9.78 -2.87
N SER A 139 -7.25 10.50 -3.95
CA SER A 139 -7.74 11.86 -4.16
C SER A 139 -7.63 12.23 -5.64
N ARG A 140 -8.72 12.70 -6.21
CA ARG A 140 -8.78 13.25 -7.55
C ARG A 140 -7.86 14.46 -7.71
N LYS A 141 -7.75 15.30 -6.68
CA LYS A 141 -6.85 16.47 -6.69
C LYS A 141 -5.40 16.11 -6.92
N LEU A 142 -4.96 14.94 -6.45
CA LEU A 142 -3.61 14.44 -6.74
C LEU A 142 -3.41 14.17 -8.24
N ALA A 143 -4.38 13.54 -8.89
CA ALA A 143 -4.33 13.32 -10.33
C ALA A 143 -4.40 14.63 -11.14
N GLU A 144 -5.22 15.58 -10.70
CA GLU A 144 -5.39 16.90 -11.32
C GLU A 144 -4.13 17.77 -11.26
N MET A 145 -3.20 17.50 -10.34
CA MET A 145 -1.88 18.17 -10.31
C MET A 145 -1.03 17.88 -11.55
N LYS A 146 -1.32 16.79 -12.29
CA LYS A 146 -0.62 16.40 -13.54
C LYS A 146 0.89 16.35 -13.39
N LEU A 147 1.36 15.82 -12.26
CA LEU A 147 2.78 15.71 -11.93
C LEU A 147 3.39 14.48 -12.60
N PRO A 148 4.33 14.62 -13.57
CA PRO A 148 4.82 13.50 -14.36
C PRO A 148 5.65 12.47 -13.59
N TYR A 149 6.12 12.78 -12.39
CA TYR A 149 6.86 11.86 -11.54
C TYR A 149 6.00 11.19 -10.45
N PHE A 150 4.69 11.45 -10.43
CA PHE A 150 3.78 10.97 -9.41
C PHE A 150 2.77 9.97 -9.99
N PHE A 151 2.65 8.78 -9.39
CA PHE A 151 1.82 7.68 -9.87
C PHE A 151 0.94 7.13 -8.73
N LEU A 152 -0.35 7.09 -8.95
CA LEU A 152 -1.37 6.61 -8.02
C LEU A 152 -1.67 5.13 -8.31
N LEU A 153 -1.33 4.25 -7.39
CA LEU A 153 -1.49 2.79 -7.59
C LEU A 153 -2.90 2.30 -7.28
N LEU A 154 -3.55 2.88 -6.25
CA LEU A 154 -4.94 2.54 -5.91
C LEU A 154 -5.91 3.06 -6.97
N GLN A 155 -7.01 2.36 -7.11
CA GLN A 155 -8.17 2.86 -7.83
C GLN A 155 -8.67 4.12 -7.14
N GLN A 156 -8.89 5.18 -7.92
CA GLN A 156 -9.27 6.47 -7.40
C GLN A 156 -10.75 6.51 -6.93
N PRO A 157 -11.18 7.55 -6.21
CA PRO A 157 -12.53 7.62 -5.63
C PRO A 157 -13.66 7.37 -6.64
N LYS A 158 -13.52 7.87 -7.88
CA LYS A 158 -14.56 7.70 -8.91
C LYS A 158 -14.83 6.23 -9.24
N PRO A 159 -13.87 5.41 -9.75
CA PRO A 159 -14.14 4.02 -10.08
C PRO A 159 -14.52 3.18 -8.83
N MET A 160 -14.05 3.54 -7.64
CA MET A 160 -14.41 2.84 -6.42
C MET A 160 -15.87 3.09 -6.02
N CYS A 161 -16.32 4.34 -6.05
CA CYS A 161 -17.71 4.69 -5.74
C CYS A 161 -18.67 4.17 -6.82
N GLU A 162 -18.27 4.19 -8.09
CA GLU A 162 -19.05 3.59 -9.19
C GLU A 162 -19.25 2.09 -8.93
N ALA A 163 -18.19 1.34 -8.63
CA ALA A 163 -18.30 -0.09 -8.31
C ALA A 163 -19.18 -0.36 -7.10
N LEU A 164 -19.08 0.45 -6.03
CA LEU A 164 -19.93 0.33 -4.85
C LEU A 164 -21.39 0.58 -5.18
N VAL A 165 -21.70 1.67 -5.90
CA VAL A 165 -23.08 2.02 -6.27
C VAL A 165 -23.68 1.00 -7.23
N ASP A 166 -22.90 0.49 -8.21
CA ASP A 166 -23.33 -0.58 -9.11
C ASP A 166 -23.69 -1.86 -8.33
N MET A 167 -22.85 -2.25 -7.36
CA MET A 167 -23.10 -3.39 -6.49
C MET A 167 -24.39 -3.19 -5.69
N LEU A 168 -24.57 -2.04 -5.04
CA LEU A 168 -25.75 -1.71 -4.24
C LEU A 168 -27.03 -1.72 -5.09
N LYS A 169 -26.98 -1.11 -6.28
CA LYS A 169 -28.08 -1.09 -7.26
C LYS A 169 -28.44 -2.50 -7.73
N ALA A 170 -27.45 -3.31 -8.11
CA ALA A 170 -27.65 -4.70 -8.52
C ALA A 170 -28.24 -5.57 -7.40
N SER A 171 -28.02 -5.17 -6.13
CA SER A 171 -28.52 -5.85 -4.94
C SER A 171 -29.85 -5.28 -4.42
N GLY A 172 -30.45 -4.32 -5.14
CA GLY A 172 -31.77 -3.78 -4.88
C GLY A 172 -31.87 -2.70 -3.81
N ALA A 173 -30.73 -2.13 -3.36
CA ALA A 173 -30.72 -1.00 -2.43
C ALA A 173 -31.41 0.22 -3.04
N LYS A 174 -32.20 0.95 -2.23
CA LYS A 174 -32.94 2.16 -2.61
C LYS A 174 -32.52 3.38 -1.83
N THR A 175 -31.99 3.18 -0.62
CA THR A 175 -31.62 4.25 0.30
C THR A 175 -30.21 4.03 0.86
N LEU A 176 -29.50 5.13 1.12
CA LEU A 176 -28.15 5.12 1.63
C LEU A 176 -27.93 6.25 2.62
N ALA A 177 -27.24 5.97 3.74
CA ALA A 177 -26.69 6.98 4.63
C ALA A 177 -25.17 6.95 4.59
N CYS A 178 -24.51 8.11 4.74
CA CYS A 178 -23.08 8.23 4.61
C CYS A 178 -22.43 9.04 5.73
N ILE A 179 -21.33 8.53 6.31
CA ILE A 179 -20.42 9.34 7.12
C ILE A 179 -19.06 9.46 6.43
N TYR A 180 -18.36 10.55 6.67
CA TYR A 180 -17.01 10.73 6.11
C TYR A 180 -16.15 11.62 7.01
N VAL A 181 -14.88 11.26 7.12
CA VAL A 181 -13.89 12.09 7.84
C VAL A 181 -13.72 13.44 7.12
N ASP A 182 -13.64 14.53 7.90
CA ASP A 182 -13.53 15.89 7.37
C ASP A 182 -12.07 16.21 7.02
N ASP A 183 -11.55 15.52 5.99
CA ASP A 183 -10.24 15.76 5.40
C ASP A 183 -10.25 15.45 3.90
N LEU A 184 -9.07 15.60 3.24
CA LEU A 184 -8.97 15.40 1.79
C LEU A 184 -9.48 14.02 1.35
N PHE A 185 -9.18 12.95 2.10
CA PHE A 185 -9.62 11.59 1.78
C PHE A 185 -11.15 11.46 1.87
N GLY A 186 -11.74 11.87 3.00
CA GLY A 186 -13.19 11.73 3.22
C GLY A 186 -14.01 12.59 2.28
N LEU A 187 -13.62 13.86 2.09
CA LEU A 187 -14.29 14.81 1.21
C LEU A 187 -14.29 14.35 -0.27
N GLU A 188 -13.15 13.87 -0.77
CA GLU A 188 -13.01 13.42 -2.17
C GLU A 188 -13.83 12.14 -2.45
N ASN A 189 -13.83 11.19 -1.51
CA ASN A 189 -14.64 9.97 -1.63
C ASN A 189 -16.14 10.26 -1.53
N TYR A 190 -16.55 11.15 -0.60
CA TYR A 190 -17.93 11.59 -0.49
C TYR A 190 -18.40 12.32 -1.77
N ALA A 191 -17.59 13.21 -2.32
CA ALA A 191 -17.92 13.87 -3.58
C ALA A 191 -18.09 12.89 -4.73
N ALA A 192 -17.20 11.88 -4.84
CA ALA A 192 -17.30 10.83 -5.84
C ALA A 192 -18.55 9.96 -5.64
N LEU A 193 -18.93 9.64 -4.39
CA LEU A 193 -20.16 8.91 -4.09
C LEU A 193 -21.40 9.67 -4.55
N LYS A 194 -21.46 10.98 -4.29
CA LYS A 194 -22.59 11.81 -4.77
C LYS A 194 -22.74 11.79 -6.28
N VAL A 195 -21.62 11.81 -7.01
CA VAL A 195 -21.64 11.71 -8.48
C VAL A 195 -22.11 10.33 -8.91
N ALA A 196 -21.59 9.25 -8.31
CA ALA A 196 -21.98 7.89 -8.64
C ALA A 196 -23.46 7.59 -8.36
N LEU A 197 -24.06 8.25 -7.36
CA LEU A 197 -25.49 8.10 -7.04
C LEU A 197 -26.41 8.78 -8.06
N GLN A 198 -25.91 9.71 -8.88
CA GLN A 198 -26.74 10.37 -9.90
C GLN A 198 -27.26 9.36 -10.92
N GLY A 199 -28.58 9.29 -11.08
CA GLY A 199 -29.23 8.34 -11.98
C GLY A 199 -29.18 6.86 -11.56
N SER A 200 -28.63 6.55 -10.38
CA SER A 200 -28.58 5.17 -9.87
C SER A 200 -29.93 4.62 -9.40
N GLY A 201 -30.86 5.52 -9.00
CA GLY A 201 -32.11 5.17 -8.33
C GLY A 201 -31.95 4.91 -6.82
N ILE A 202 -30.76 5.24 -6.26
CA ILE A 202 -30.49 5.17 -4.81
C ILE A 202 -30.49 6.60 -4.25
N THR A 203 -31.27 6.83 -3.20
CA THR A 203 -31.40 8.14 -2.54
C THR A 203 -30.50 8.20 -1.30
N MET A 204 -29.68 9.25 -1.19
CA MET A 204 -28.97 9.60 0.04
C MET A 204 -29.99 10.18 1.04
N VAL A 205 -30.26 9.46 2.13
CA VAL A 205 -31.25 9.88 3.14
C VAL A 205 -30.64 10.69 4.28
N GLU A 206 -29.33 10.50 4.52
CA GLU A 206 -28.57 11.30 5.48
C GLU A 206 -27.08 11.23 5.16
N ASP A 207 -26.39 12.35 5.34
CA ASP A 207 -24.93 12.41 5.25
C ASP A 207 -24.36 13.35 6.33
N LYS A 208 -23.21 12.99 6.90
CA LYS A 208 -22.52 13.77 7.93
C LYS A 208 -21.00 13.63 7.81
N SER A 209 -20.31 14.75 7.86
CA SER A 209 -18.86 14.75 8.14
C SER A 209 -18.60 14.61 9.65
N TYR A 210 -17.42 14.14 9.99
CA TYR A 210 -16.92 14.10 11.36
C TYR A 210 -15.43 14.45 11.40
N PRO A 211 -14.93 15.09 12.48
CA PRO A 211 -13.53 15.45 12.60
C PRO A 211 -12.63 14.22 12.83
N GLY A 212 -11.42 14.23 12.28
CA GLY A 212 -10.43 13.18 12.53
C GLY A 212 -10.16 13.00 14.03
N GLY A 213 -10.03 11.74 14.46
CA GLY A 213 -9.80 11.38 15.87
C GLY A 213 -11.06 11.46 16.75
N VAL A 214 -12.25 11.47 16.15
CA VAL A 214 -13.55 11.40 16.85
C VAL A 214 -13.56 10.25 17.85
N LYS A 215 -14.24 10.45 18.99
CA LYS A 215 -14.37 9.42 20.05
C LYS A 215 -15.77 8.84 20.17
N ASP A 216 -16.76 9.51 19.58
CA ASP A 216 -18.15 9.08 19.64
C ASP A 216 -18.88 9.42 18.33
N LEU A 217 -19.34 8.38 17.63
CA LEU A 217 -20.18 8.43 16.43
C LEU A 217 -21.65 8.01 16.74
N SER A 218 -21.95 7.64 18.00
CA SER A 218 -23.27 7.13 18.37
C SER A 218 -24.41 8.10 18.05
N PRO A 219 -24.27 9.44 18.23
CA PRO A 219 -25.36 10.36 17.89
C PRO A 219 -25.73 10.33 16.40
N VAL A 220 -24.74 10.35 15.51
CA VAL A 220 -24.98 10.32 14.06
C VAL A 220 -25.50 8.95 13.61
N LEU A 221 -24.98 7.86 14.18
CA LEU A 221 -25.46 6.51 13.86
C LEU A 221 -26.90 6.27 14.33
N ARG A 222 -27.34 6.87 15.45
CA ARG A 222 -28.76 6.85 15.89
C ARG A 222 -29.66 7.61 14.92
N SER A 223 -29.24 8.82 14.50
CA SER A 223 -29.98 9.60 13.50
C SER A 223 -30.15 8.80 12.19
N MET A 224 -29.07 8.16 11.72
CA MET A 224 -29.12 7.32 10.51
C MET A 224 -30.01 6.09 10.70
N LYS A 225 -29.97 5.46 11.87
CA LYS A 225 -30.89 4.34 12.20
C LYS A 225 -32.34 4.74 12.05
N ASP A 226 -32.71 5.93 12.52
CA ASP A 226 -34.11 6.43 12.45
C ASP A 226 -34.57 6.67 11.00
N LYS A 227 -33.63 6.88 10.05
CA LYS A 227 -33.88 6.94 8.59
C LYS A 227 -34.04 5.56 7.96
N ASN A 228 -33.64 4.50 8.65
CA ASN A 228 -33.69 3.11 8.19
C ASN A 228 -33.17 2.88 6.76
N PRO A 229 -31.94 3.27 6.45
CA PRO A 229 -31.38 3.10 5.11
C PRO A 229 -31.09 1.64 4.79
N ASP A 230 -31.19 1.25 3.51
CA ASP A 230 -30.75 -0.06 3.02
C ASP A 230 -29.24 -0.24 3.16
N ALA A 231 -28.49 0.86 2.95
CA ALA A 231 -27.03 0.86 3.00
C ALA A 231 -26.49 1.96 3.91
N PHE A 232 -25.42 1.63 4.62
CA PHE A 232 -24.52 2.58 5.28
C PHE A 232 -23.18 2.59 4.54
N VAL A 233 -22.64 3.77 4.30
CA VAL A 233 -21.31 3.98 3.73
C VAL A 233 -20.50 4.87 4.66
N GLY A 234 -19.34 4.38 5.13
CA GLY A 234 -18.40 5.15 5.93
C GLY A 234 -17.08 5.34 5.20
N PHE A 235 -16.72 6.57 4.87
CA PHE A 235 -15.36 6.92 4.45
C PHE A 235 -14.54 7.26 5.69
N THR A 236 -13.95 6.22 6.25
CA THR A 236 -13.36 6.18 7.59
C THR A 236 -11.92 5.70 7.55
N TYR A 237 -11.11 6.11 8.51
CA TYR A 237 -9.80 5.51 8.78
C TYR A 237 -9.92 4.30 9.73
N PRO A 238 -8.88 3.44 9.85
CA PRO A 238 -8.99 2.18 10.61
C PRO A 238 -9.54 2.32 12.04
N PRO A 239 -9.10 3.31 12.86
CA PRO A 239 -9.69 3.50 14.19
C PRO A 239 -11.18 3.84 14.14
N ASP A 240 -11.57 4.73 13.20
CA ASP A 240 -12.95 5.21 13.06
C ASP A 240 -13.85 4.11 12.47
N THR A 241 -13.31 3.26 11.60
CA THR A 241 -14.00 2.08 11.06
C THR A 241 -14.39 1.11 12.17
N ILE A 242 -13.47 0.85 13.09
CA ILE A 242 -13.73 0.01 14.27
C ILE A 242 -14.75 0.69 15.19
N LEU A 243 -14.58 1.99 15.45
CA LEU A 243 -15.49 2.78 16.28
C LEU A 243 -16.92 2.76 15.72
N ALA A 244 -17.07 3.09 14.42
CA ALA A 244 -18.37 3.09 13.74
C ALA A 244 -19.06 1.71 13.80
N SER A 245 -18.30 0.63 13.58
CA SER A 245 -18.86 -0.74 13.64
C SER A 245 -19.31 -1.13 15.04
N ARG A 246 -18.52 -0.82 16.08
CA ARG A 246 -18.89 -1.06 17.48
C ARG A 246 -20.11 -0.27 17.88
N GLN A 247 -20.11 1.02 17.60
CA GLN A 247 -21.21 1.90 18.00
C GLN A 247 -22.48 1.66 17.18
N ALA A 248 -22.36 1.25 15.90
CA ALA A 248 -23.52 0.78 15.14
C ALA A 248 -24.19 -0.42 15.83
N LYS A 249 -23.40 -1.39 16.30
CA LYS A 249 -23.90 -2.51 17.10
C LYS A 249 -24.56 -2.03 18.40
N GLU A 250 -23.89 -1.17 19.17
CA GLU A 250 -24.38 -0.66 20.46
C GLU A 250 -25.70 0.10 20.33
N VAL A 251 -25.87 0.92 19.29
CA VAL A 251 -27.12 1.65 19.04
C VAL A 251 -28.19 0.83 18.31
N GLY A 252 -27.84 -0.40 17.88
CA GLY A 252 -28.72 -1.27 17.10
C GLY A 252 -28.95 -0.79 15.66
N PHE A 253 -27.97 -0.10 15.05
CA PHE A 253 -28.00 0.30 13.65
C PHE A 253 -27.44 -0.83 12.79
N ASN A 254 -28.31 -1.55 12.06
CA ASN A 254 -27.97 -2.74 11.31
C ASN A 254 -28.51 -2.71 9.88
N PRO A 255 -28.06 -1.81 9.01
CA PRO A 255 -28.49 -1.78 7.62
C PRO A 255 -28.10 -3.07 6.89
N LYS A 256 -28.84 -3.39 5.83
CA LYS A 256 -28.62 -4.58 4.99
C LYS A 256 -27.19 -4.60 4.42
N PHE A 257 -26.70 -3.45 3.98
CA PHE A 257 -25.33 -3.25 3.49
C PHE A 257 -24.59 -2.30 4.42
N PHE A 258 -23.61 -2.79 5.13
CA PHE A 258 -22.74 -1.98 5.97
C PHE A 258 -21.36 -1.94 5.32
N TYR A 259 -21.00 -0.79 4.73
CA TYR A 259 -19.72 -0.54 4.10
C TYR A 259 -18.93 0.47 4.92
N ALA A 260 -17.75 0.08 5.39
CA ALA A 260 -16.78 1.00 5.96
C ALA A 260 -15.45 0.87 5.20
N SER A 261 -14.87 2.00 4.83
CA SER A 261 -13.82 1.99 3.80
C SER A 261 -12.48 1.42 4.28
N VAL A 262 -11.60 2.27 4.82
CA VAL A 262 -10.25 1.86 5.21
C VAL A 262 -10.27 1.16 6.57
N GLY A 263 -9.61 0.01 6.65
CA GLY A 263 -9.52 -0.77 7.89
C GLY A 263 -10.44 -1.98 7.93
N THR A 264 -11.55 -1.98 7.19
CA THR A 264 -12.43 -3.17 7.14
C THR A 264 -11.70 -4.40 6.61
N ALA A 265 -10.89 -4.24 5.57
CA ALA A 265 -10.09 -5.32 4.97
C ALA A 265 -8.83 -5.69 5.79
N PHE A 266 -8.64 -5.11 6.96
CA PHE A 266 -7.49 -5.38 7.82
C PHE A 266 -7.76 -6.60 8.71
N PRO A 267 -6.77 -7.49 8.93
CA PRO A 267 -6.93 -8.61 9.84
C PRO A 267 -7.37 -8.20 11.25
N LEU A 268 -6.91 -7.02 11.70
CA LEU A 268 -7.30 -6.44 12.98
C LEU A 268 -8.82 -6.23 13.10
N TYR A 269 -9.50 -5.93 12.00
CA TYR A 269 -10.95 -5.69 12.02
C TYR A 269 -11.70 -6.92 12.54
N LYS A 270 -11.47 -8.11 11.93
CA LYS A 270 -12.14 -9.34 12.39
C LYS A 270 -11.73 -9.75 13.79
N ASN A 271 -10.51 -9.39 14.23
CA ASN A 271 -10.06 -9.71 15.58
C ASN A 271 -10.76 -8.85 16.64
N VAL A 272 -11.04 -7.58 16.33
CA VAL A 272 -11.66 -6.62 17.25
C VAL A 272 -13.20 -6.69 17.21
N ILE A 273 -13.78 -6.82 16.02
CA ILE A 273 -15.25 -6.90 15.83
C ILE A 273 -15.76 -8.32 16.01
N THR A 274 -14.87 -9.30 16.09
CA THR A 274 -15.06 -10.75 16.02
C THR A 274 -15.39 -11.25 14.61
N ALA A 275 -15.10 -12.50 14.32
CA ALA A 275 -15.41 -13.10 13.00
C ALA A 275 -16.93 -13.06 12.72
N ALA A 276 -17.75 -13.39 13.73
CA ALA A 276 -19.21 -13.34 13.60
C ALA A 276 -19.75 -11.91 13.41
N GLY A 277 -19.15 -10.93 14.07
CA GLY A 277 -19.51 -9.51 13.91
C GLY A 277 -19.04 -8.90 12.59
N ALA A 278 -17.98 -9.43 12.01
CA ALA A 278 -17.48 -8.98 10.71
C ALA A 278 -18.28 -9.58 9.53
N GLU A 279 -18.97 -10.71 9.75
CA GLU A 279 -19.67 -11.43 8.68
C GLU A 279 -20.62 -10.53 7.88
N GLY A 280 -20.45 -10.51 6.57
CA GLY A 280 -21.26 -9.70 5.65
C GLY A 280 -20.87 -8.22 5.58
N VAL A 281 -19.95 -7.73 6.42
CA VAL A 281 -19.47 -6.34 6.38
C VAL A 281 -18.65 -6.11 5.12
N LEU A 282 -18.95 -5.01 4.43
CA LEU A 282 -18.33 -4.58 3.18
C LEU A 282 -17.22 -3.55 3.44
N GLY A 283 -16.25 -3.48 2.55
CA GLY A 283 -15.20 -2.48 2.63
C GLY A 283 -14.36 -2.37 1.36
N MET A 284 -13.39 -1.48 1.40
CA MET A 284 -12.36 -1.41 0.36
C MET A 284 -11.53 -2.68 0.37
N GLY A 285 -11.54 -3.42 -0.73
CA GLY A 285 -10.71 -4.61 -0.89
C GLY A 285 -10.44 -4.84 -2.36
N SER A 286 -9.19 -5.10 -2.72
CA SER A 286 -8.76 -5.20 -4.11
C SER A 286 -8.17 -6.54 -4.48
N TRP A 287 -7.83 -7.36 -3.50
CA TRP A 287 -7.14 -8.63 -3.68
C TRP A 287 -7.30 -9.55 -2.46
N ASN A 288 -6.98 -10.80 -2.65
CA ASN A 288 -6.65 -11.77 -1.58
C ASN A 288 -5.73 -12.86 -2.14
N SER A 289 -5.36 -13.85 -1.32
CA SER A 289 -4.46 -14.94 -1.74
C SER A 289 -5.00 -15.81 -2.88
N LYS A 290 -6.30 -15.73 -3.21
CA LYS A 290 -6.95 -16.47 -4.30
C LYS A 290 -6.90 -15.73 -5.64
N THR A 291 -6.52 -14.44 -5.64
CA THR A 291 -6.57 -13.58 -6.83
C THR A 291 -5.61 -14.05 -7.92
N SER A 292 -4.42 -14.52 -7.55
CA SER A 292 -3.43 -15.08 -8.47
C SER A 292 -2.40 -15.93 -7.72
N PRO A 293 -1.63 -16.81 -8.41
CA PRO A 293 -0.51 -17.52 -7.78
C PRO A 293 0.53 -16.58 -7.16
N GLY A 294 0.80 -15.44 -7.79
CA GLY A 294 1.70 -14.41 -7.25
C GLY A 294 1.16 -13.77 -5.97
N ALA A 295 -0.14 -13.51 -5.90
CA ALA A 295 -0.81 -13.01 -4.71
C ALA A 295 -0.72 -14.00 -3.54
N LYS A 296 -0.85 -15.31 -3.81
CA LYS A 296 -0.66 -16.34 -2.79
C LYS A 296 0.79 -16.38 -2.31
N ALA A 297 1.75 -16.37 -3.20
CA ALA A 297 3.17 -16.39 -2.84
C ALA A 297 3.56 -15.16 -1.99
N TYR A 298 3.08 -13.98 -2.36
CA TYR A 298 3.25 -12.76 -1.57
C TYR A 298 2.62 -12.89 -0.18
N PHE A 299 1.38 -13.39 -0.11
CA PHE A 299 0.67 -13.58 1.16
C PHE A 299 1.46 -14.49 2.11
N ASP A 300 1.90 -15.64 1.62
CA ASP A 300 2.66 -16.62 2.40
C ASP A 300 4.00 -16.02 2.89
N ALA A 301 4.70 -15.30 2.02
CA ALA A 301 5.95 -14.62 2.36
C ALA A 301 5.74 -13.51 3.40
N HIS A 302 4.67 -12.73 3.28
CA HIS A 302 4.33 -11.68 4.25
C HIS A 302 4.05 -12.30 5.63
N VAL A 303 3.25 -13.36 5.68
CA VAL A 303 2.96 -14.07 6.95
C VAL A 303 4.23 -14.67 7.55
N ALA A 304 5.09 -15.26 6.72
CA ALA A 304 6.34 -15.86 7.18
C ALA A 304 7.29 -14.82 7.80
N SER A 305 7.43 -13.63 7.18
CA SER A 305 8.30 -12.55 7.66
C SER A 305 7.64 -11.75 8.79
N GLN A 306 6.44 -11.23 8.60
CA GLN A 306 5.79 -10.27 9.50
C GLN A 306 4.98 -10.91 10.63
N LYS A 307 4.80 -12.25 10.65
CA LYS A 307 3.99 -13.02 11.60
C LYS A 307 2.53 -12.56 11.70
N LYS A 308 2.05 -11.86 10.69
CA LYS A 308 0.67 -11.38 10.54
C LYS A 308 0.27 -11.37 9.07
N GLU A 309 -1.02 -11.49 8.82
CA GLU A 309 -1.55 -11.39 7.45
C GLU A 309 -1.45 -9.95 6.92
N PRO A 310 -1.17 -9.75 5.62
CA PRO A 310 -1.33 -8.45 4.97
C PRO A 310 -2.82 -8.08 4.90
N ASP A 311 -3.15 -6.79 4.84
CA ASP A 311 -4.52 -6.37 4.55
C ASP A 311 -4.91 -6.71 3.11
N ARG A 312 -6.21 -6.81 2.86
CA ARG A 312 -6.76 -7.16 1.54
C ARG A 312 -7.09 -5.94 0.67
N TRP A 313 -6.54 -4.78 1.05
CA TRP A 313 -6.73 -3.52 0.33
C TRP A 313 -5.40 -2.99 -0.21
N ALA A 314 -4.67 -2.20 0.56
CA ALA A 314 -3.52 -1.44 0.09
C ALA A 314 -2.19 -2.19 0.15
N SER A 315 -2.07 -3.27 0.94
CA SER A 315 -0.86 -4.10 0.95
C SER A 315 -0.55 -4.67 -0.44
N GLY A 316 -1.57 -5.11 -1.18
CA GLY A 316 -1.39 -5.56 -2.56
C GLY A 316 -0.92 -4.45 -3.51
N ALA A 317 -1.45 -3.22 -3.34
CA ALA A 317 -1.01 -2.06 -4.13
C ALA A 317 0.43 -1.63 -3.76
N ALA A 318 0.79 -1.69 -2.48
CA ALA A 318 2.15 -1.40 -2.02
C ALA A 318 3.15 -2.39 -2.62
N TRP A 319 2.82 -3.68 -2.58
CA TRP A 319 3.66 -4.71 -3.21
C TRP A 319 3.76 -4.53 -4.72
N ALA A 320 2.64 -4.27 -5.41
CA ALA A 320 2.61 -4.00 -6.85
C ALA A 320 3.50 -2.81 -7.24
N GLY A 321 3.51 -1.75 -6.44
CA GLY A 321 4.42 -0.62 -6.64
C GLY A 321 5.89 -1.00 -6.53
N LEU A 322 6.22 -1.89 -5.60
CA LEU A 322 7.59 -2.41 -5.43
C LEU A 322 7.99 -3.37 -6.58
N GLU A 323 7.05 -4.18 -7.11
CA GLU A 323 7.27 -4.98 -8.33
C GLU A 323 7.57 -4.08 -9.54
N ILE A 324 6.77 -3.03 -9.73
CA ILE A 324 6.96 -2.06 -10.81
C ILE A 324 8.32 -1.37 -10.68
N LEU A 325 8.68 -0.89 -9.48
CA LEU A 325 9.95 -0.23 -9.22
C LEU A 325 11.14 -1.17 -9.46
N THR A 326 11.04 -2.41 -8.99
CA THR A 326 12.06 -3.46 -9.20
C THR A 326 12.31 -3.69 -10.69
N ASN A 327 11.24 -3.87 -11.47
CA ASN A 327 11.31 -4.11 -12.90
C ASN A 327 11.85 -2.89 -13.66
N ALA A 328 11.48 -1.68 -13.27
CA ALA A 328 11.99 -0.46 -13.84
C ALA A 328 13.50 -0.33 -13.59
N VAL A 329 13.95 -0.47 -12.33
CA VAL A 329 15.38 -0.41 -11.97
C VAL A 329 16.20 -1.48 -12.69
N LYS A 330 15.69 -2.70 -12.78
CA LYS A 330 16.31 -3.78 -13.54
C LYS A 330 16.48 -3.42 -15.01
N SER A 331 15.50 -2.78 -15.62
CA SER A 331 15.47 -2.45 -17.04
C SER A 331 16.36 -1.24 -17.38
N VAL A 332 16.25 -0.15 -16.59
CA VAL A 332 16.84 1.15 -16.96
C VAL A 332 17.87 1.68 -15.96
N GLY A 333 18.13 0.97 -14.84
CA GLY A 333 19.05 1.41 -13.79
C GLY A 333 18.42 2.42 -12.85
N LEU A 334 19.25 3.29 -12.24
CA LEU A 334 18.83 4.28 -11.24
C LEU A 334 18.60 5.68 -11.84
N ASP A 335 18.61 5.82 -13.15
CA ASP A 335 18.24 7.09 -13.79
C ASP A 335 16.75 7.38 -13.55
N ARG A 336 16.46 8.42 -12.80
CA ARG A 336 15.10 8.74 -12.32
C ARG A 336 14.15 9.06 -13.47
N LYS A 337 14.65 9.76 -14.51
CA LYS A 337 13.85 10.06 -15.69
C LYS A 337 13.53 8.78 -16.47
N ALA A 338 14.48 7.91 -16.65
CA ALA A 338 14.28 6.64 -17.34
C ALA A 338 13.32 5.73 -16.54
N ILE A 339 13.41 5.69 -15.19
CA ILE A 339 12.45 4.97 -14.35
C ILE A 339 11.04 5.55 -14.54
N ARG A 340 10.89 6.88 -14.48
CA ARG A 340 9.61 7.55 -14.71
C ARG A 340 9.02 7.19 -16.08
N ASP A 341 9.83 7.26 -17.13
CA ASP A 341 9.41 6.95 -18.48
C ASP A 341 9.01 5.47 -18.64
N HIS A 342 9.77 4.56 -18.00
CA HIS A 342 9.43 3.14 -17.95
C HIS A 342 8.09 2.89 -17.24
N VAL A 343 7.87 3.53 -16.08
CA VAL A 343 6.62 3.40 -15.32
C VAL A 343 5.43 3.95 -16.11
N ALA A 344 5.57 5.12 -16.71
CA ALA A 344 4.48 5.76 -17.44
C ALA A 344 4.14 5.06 -18.77
N GLY A 345 5.14 4.48 -19.45
CA GLY A 345 5.01 3.98 -20.82
C GLY A 345 4.58 2.52 -20.95
N ASN A 346 4.61 1.74 -19.86
CA ASN A 346 4.36 0.32 -19.92
C ASN A 346 3.07 -0.11 -19.20
N THR A 347 2.59 -1.30 -19.54
CA THR A 347 1.62 -2.04 -18.72
C THR A 347 2.41 -3.00 -17.84
N HIS A 348 2.16 -2.96 -16.53
CA HIS A 348 2.88 -3.72 -15.53
C HIS A 348 2.03 -4.86 -15.00
N LYS A 349 2.46 -6.10 -15.20
CA LYS A 349 1.85 -7.28 -14.58
C LYS A 349 2.22 -7.32 -13.11
N THR A 350 1.22 -7.35 -12.23
CA THR A 350 1.41 -7.33 -10.78
C THR A 350 0.49 -8.33 -10.09
N ILE A 351 0.71 -8.54 -8.79
CA ILE A 351 -0.15 -9.45 -7.99
C ILE A 351 -1.61 -9.03 -7.94
N ILE A 352 -1.92 -7.75 -8.15
CA ILE A 352 -3.30 -7.22 -8.16
C ILE A 352 -3.87 -7.05 -9.57
N GLY A 353 -3.18 -7.54 -10.59
CA GLY A 353 -3.55 -7.44 -12.00
C GLY A 353 -2.65 -6.48 -12.79
N ASP A 354 -3.05 -6.18 -14.00
CA ASP A 354 -2.30 -5.31 -14.89
C ASP A 354 -2.50 -3.85 -14.49
N ILE A 355 -1.41 -3.17 -14.13
CA ILE A 355 -1.40 -1.73 -13.84
C ILE A 355 -0.90 -0.98 -15.08
N LYS A 356 -1.67 0.01 -15.49
CA LYS A 356 -1.35 0.94 -16.57
C LYS A 356 -1.70 2.35 -16.14
N PHE A 357 -0.82 3.29 -16.41
CA PHE A 357 -1.04 4.69 -16.05
C PHE A 357 -1.56 5.52 -17.23
N ALA A 358 -2.57 6.36 -16.97
CA ALA A 358 -2.96 7.47 -17.81
C ALA A 358 -2.67 8.76 -17.04
N GLY A 359 -1.60 9.46 -17.40
CA GLY A 359 -1.02 10.48 -16.54
C GLY A 359 -0.52 9.85 -15.22
N SER A 360 -1.03 10.33 -14.09
CA SER A 360 -0.70 9.78 -12.78
C SER A 360 -1.65 8.66 -12.30
N GLU A 361 -2.78 8.44 -12.96
CA GLU A 361 -3.81 7.49 -12.49
C GLU A 361 -3.61 6.07 -13.04
N ASN A 362 -3.74 5.08 -12.18
CA ASN A 362 -3.86 3.69 -12.57
C ASN A 362 -5.25 3.46 -13.19
N VAL A 363 -5.29 3.18 -14.49
CA VAL A 363 -6.50 2.86 -15.26
C VAL A 363 -6.58 1.37 -15.61
N GLY A 364 -5.59 0.58 -15.24
CA GLY A 364 -5.53 -0.86 -15.56
C GLY A 364 -6.36 -1.74 -14.63
N THR A 365 -6.66 -1.27 -13.41
CA THR A 365 -7.44 -2.02 -12.44
C THR A 365 -8.77 -1.32 -12.12
N PRO A 366 -9.92 -2.02 -12.11
CA PRO A 366 -11.23 -1.43 -11.80
C PRO A 366 -11.37 -1.13 -10.31
N GLY A 367 -12.37 -0.32 -9.95
CA GLY A 367 -12.88 -0.23 -8.59
C GLY A 367 -13.38 -1.59 -8.10
N THR A 368 -13.21 -1.88 -6.82
CA THR A 368 -13.58 -3.17 -6.24
C THR A 368 -14.25 -2.98 -4.87
N VAL A 369 -15.13 -3.93 -4.52
CA VAL A 369 -15.73 -4.04 -3.20
C VAL A 369 -15.37 -5.41 -2.63
N GLY A 370 -14.93 -5.42 -1.37
CA GLY A 370 -14.71 -6.64 -0.63
C GLY A 370 -15.75 -6.86 0.47
N GLN A 371 -15.85 -8.09 0.96
CA GLN A 371 -16.79 -8.51 2.01
C GLN A 371 -16.17 -9.58 2.90
N TRP A 372 -16.37 -9.48 4.20
CA TRP A 372 -16.08 -10.58 5.12
C TRP A 372 -17.06 -11.73 4.94
N GLN A 373 -16.55 -12.92 4.67
CA GLN A 373 -17.33 -14.15 4.53
C GLN A 373 -16.56 -15.30 5.18
N ASN A 374 -17.16 -15.98 6.16
CA ASN A 374 -16.57 -17.12 6.85
C ASN A 374 -15.14 -16.84 7.39
N GLY A 375 -14.90 -15.63 7.87
CA GLY A 375 -13.62 -15.20 8.44
C GLY A 375 -12.55 -14.81 7.42
N GLU A 376 -12.85 -14.84 6.11
CA GLU A 376 -11.99 -14.37 5.03
C GLU A 376 -12.57 -13.10 4.39
N PHE A 377 -11.69 -12.20 3.96
CA PHE A 377 -12.10 -11.00 3.23
C PHE A 377 -12.02 -11.27 1.72
N GLU A 378 -13.17 -11.46 1.11
CA GLU A 378 -13.33 -11.81 -0.30
C GLU A 378 -13.55 -10.56 -1.15
N VAL A 379 -13.03 -10.54 -2.37
CA VAL A 379 -13.45 -9.58 -3.40
C VAL A 379 -14.79 -10.06 -3.95
N VAL A 380 -15.84 -9.24 -3.86
CA VAL A 380 -17.20 -9.62 -4.27
C VAL A 380 -17.73 -8.83 -5.46
N TRP A 381 -17.08 -7.71 -5.81
CA TRP A 381 -17.46 -6.87 -6.96
C TRP A 381 -16.24 -6.20 -7.60
N PRO A 382 -16.19 -6.01 -8.95
CA PRO A 382 -17.14 -6.53 -9.95
C PRO A 382 -17.05 -8.05 -10.09
N LYS A 383 -18.11 -8.68 -10.59
CA LYS A 383 -18.20 -10.16 -10.71
C LYS A 383 -17.02 -10.79 -11.45
N ALA A 384 -16.49 -10.10 -12.45
CA ALA A 384 -15.33 -10.59 -13.23
C ALA A 384 -14.03 -10.71 -12.43
N ARG A 385 -13.96 -10.08 -11.24
CA ARG A 385 -12.79 -10.12 -10.34
C ARG A 385 -13.12 -10.77 -8.99
N ALA A 386 -14.35 -11.22 -8.83
CA ALA A 386 -14.80 -11.75 -7.55
C ALA A 386 -14.08 -13.06 -7.20
N THR A 387 -13.65 -13.17 -5.95
CA THR A 387 -13.10 -14.40 -5.37
C THR A 387 -14.18 -15.22 -4.65
N ALA A 388 -15.33 -14.56 -4.36
CA ALA A 388 -16.56 -15.19 -3.88
C ALA A 388 -17.79 -14.39 -4.36
N ALA A 389 -18.96 -15.03 -4.38
CA ALA A 389 -20.22 -14.33 -4.63
C ALA A 389 -20.54 -13.35 -3.50
N LEU A 390 -21.16 -12.20 -3.84
CA LEU A 390 -21.67 -11.29 -2.82
C LEU A 390 -22.75 -12.00 -1.97
N ASN A 391 -22.59 -11.96 -0.66
CA ASN A 391 -23.66 -12.30 0.29
C ASN A 391 -24.50 -11.03 0.56
N PRO A 392 -25.73 -10.94 0.04
CA PRO A 392 -26.57 -9.75 0.22
C PRO A 392 -27.20 -9.65 1.60
N ASN A 393 -27.05 -10.68 2.44
CA ASN A 393 -27.72 -10.79 3.73
C ASN A 393 -26.68 -10.71 4.86
N LYS A 394 -26.24 -9.47 5.18
CA LYS A 394 -25.43 -9.28 6.38
C LYS A 394 -26.23 -9.72 7.62
N PRO A 395 -25.70 -10.63 8.46
CA PRO A 395 -26.38 -11.00 9.70
C PRO A 395 -26.60 -9.78 10.60
N ALA A 396 -27.62 -9.86 11.44
CA ALA A 396 -27.78 -8.87 12.50
C ALA A 396 -26.56 -8.90 13.44
N TRP A 397 -26.19 -7.75 13.93
CA TRP A 397 -25.17 -7.64 14.98
C TRP A 397 -25.61 -8.46 16.21
N LYS A 398 -24.76 -9.38 16.68
CA LYS A 398 -25.00 -10.19 17.89
C LYS A 398 -24.24 -9.62 19.08
#